data_defc4dd706bb9b750aa347fc3ca8c467
#
_entry.id   defc4dd706bb9b750aa347fc3ca8c467
#
_cell.length_a   1.000
_cell.length_b   1.000
_cell.length_c   1.000
_cell.angle_alpha   90.00
_cell.angle_beta   90.00
_cell.angle_gamma   90.00
#
_symmetry.space_group_name_H-M   'P 1'
#
loop_
_entity.id
_entity.type
_entity.pdbx_description
1 polymer ?
#
loop_
_entity_poly.entity_id
_entity_poly.type
_entity_poly.pdbx_seq_one_letter_code
_entity_poly.pdbx_strand_id
1 'polypeptide(L)'
;FVYEKGGVQKEFTIDSLPDDDWTYVDRRVKEPARPKTQGVAENMVSMYDDGEDVTEDVLTGKGQVLMLLFPDLPKVDIAYTFGINELCENATKQGVTVVGLTSATTAEKEQWNDISMPAYKMLEMDDSQLKMIARGNPAVVCVSDGVIKWKRTFGSISQQEMQKRSFRLDDLDNSGWAKPMLGDMLLGYLGVLLVLLVVNRTHIVVKFSLKSLRRKRNKE
;
A
#
# COMPACT_ATOMS: atom_id res chain seq x y z
N PHE A 1 4.82 -35.63 -11.69
CA PHE A 1 5.08 -36.65 -10.65
C PHE A 1 6.40 -37.33 -10.95
N VAL A 2 7.23 -37.54 -9.95
CA VAL A 2 8.52 -38.27 -10.07
C VAL A 2 8.32 -39.68 -9.53
N TYR A 3 8.64 -40.66 -10.38
CA TYR A 3 8.62 -42.09 -10.02
C TYR A 3 10.01 -42.66 -10.21
N GLU A 4 10.30 -43.72 -9.43
CA GLU A 4 11.58 -44.44 -9.46
C GLU A 4 11.36 -45.90 -9.78
N LYS A 5 12.22 -46.46 -10.64
CA LYS A 5 12.33 -47.90 -10.92
C LYS A 5 13.80 -48.27 -11.08
N GLY A 6 14.25 -49.20 -10.26
CA GLY A 6 15.63 -49.72 -10.36
C GLY A 6 16.72 -48.66 -10.14
N GLY A 7 16.47 -47.64 -9.28
CA GLY A 7 17.41 -46.54 -8.99
C GLY A 7 17.40 -45.41 -10.04
N VAL A 8 16.51 -45.50 -11.03
CA VAL A 8 16.37 -44.45 -12.04
C VAL A 8 15.08 -43.66 -11.82
N GLN A 9 15.18 -42.34 -11.63
CA GLN A 9 14.05 -41.45 -11.49
C GLN A 9 13.61 -40.88 -12.83
N LYS A 10 12.28 -40.84 -13.06
CA LYS A 10 11.68 -40.26 -14.29
C LYS A 10 10.46 -39.44 -13.94
N GLU A 11 10.28 -38.34 -14.68
CA GLU A 11 9.12 -37.46 -14.52
C GLU A 11 7.98 -37.89 -15.45
N PHE A 12 6.75 -37.95 -14.90
CA PHE A 12 5.53 -38.29 -15.61
C PHE A 12 4.49 -37.18 -15.42
N THR A 13 3.65 -36.97 -16.44
CA THR A 13 2.49 -36.05 -16.36
C THR A 13 1.27 -36.80 -15.79
N ILE A 14 0.24 -36.05 -15.36
CA ILE A 14 -1.00 -36.64 -14.83
C ILE A 14 -1.71 -37.53 -15.86
N ASP A 15 -1.55 -37.22 -17.15
CA ASP A 15 -2.19 -37.93 -18.27
C ASP A 15 -1.38 -39.15 -18.75
N SER A 16 -0.18 -39.34 -18.21
CA SER A 16 0.74 -40.43 -18.62
C SER A 16 1.48 -41.01 -17.41
N LEU A 17 0.72 -41.44 -16.40
CA LEU A 17 1.29 -42.09 -15.22
C LEU A 17 1.84 -43.47 -15.60
N PRO A 18 2.95 -43.93 -14.97
CA PRO A 18 3.54 -45.22 -15.26
C PRO A 18 2.72 -46.37 -14.64
N ASP A 19 2.99 -47.58 -15.11
CA ASP A 19 2.41 -48.81 -14.57
C ASP A 19 2.88 -49.12 -13.13
N ASP A 20 2.24 -50.09 -12.47
CA ASP A 20 2.44 -50.46 -11.04
C ASP A 20 3.88 -50.84 -10.64
N ASP A 21 4.76 -51.03 -11.62
CA ASP A 21 6.19 -51.33 -11.44
C ASP A 21 7.05 -50.14 -10.99
N TRP A 22 6.50 -48.94 -10.95
CA TRP A 22 7.19 -47.72 -10.58
C TRP A 22 6.74 -47.23 -9.19
N THR A 23 7.69 -46.84 -8.35
CA THR A 23 7.40 -46.33 -7.02
C THR A 23 7.35 -44.79 -7.06
N TYR A 24 6.27 -44.22 -6.53
CA TYR A 24 6.14 -42.78 -6.38
C TYR A 24 7.19 -42.22 -5.41
N VAL A 25 7.91 -41.16 -5.81
CA VAL A 25 8.95 -40.51 -4.99
C VAL A 25 8.56 -39.09 -4.60
N ASP A 26 8.11 -38.28 -5.58
CA ASP A 26 7.88 -36.87 -5.32
C ASP A 26 6.90 -36.23 -6.34
N ARG A 27 6.36 -35.06 -5.98
CA ARG A 27 5.51 -34.24 -6.85
C ARG A 27 6.20 -32.91 -7.14
N ARG A 28 6.68 -32.72 -8.35
CA ARG A 28 7.17 -31.43 -8.81
C ARG A 28 6.07 -30.72 -9.62
N VAL A 29 5.66 -29.56 -9.14
CA VAL A 29 4.77 -28.68 -9.90
C VAL A 29 5.66 -27.94 -10.92
N LYS A 30 5.53 -28.29 -12.22
CA LYS A 30 6.08 -27.43 -13.27
C LYS A 30 5.20 -26.20 -13.35
N GLU A 31 5.69 -25.10 -12.84
CA GLU A 31 5.08 -23.82 -13.19
C GLU A 31 5.17 -23.64 -14.70
N PRO A 32 4.10 -23.16 -15.38
CA PRO A 32 4.18 -22.83 -16.78
C PRO A 32 5.38 -21.88 -16.97
N ALA A 33 6.22 -22.17 -17.96
CA ALA A 33 7.42 -21.40 -18.25
C ALA A 33 7.01 -19.95 -18.55
N ARG A 34 7.08 -19.09 -17.55
CA ARG A 34 6.92 -17.65 -17.72
C ARG A 34 8.08 -17.16 -18.59
N PRO A 35 7.85 -16.33 -19.60
CA PRO A 35 8.94 -15.76 -20.40
C PRO A 35 9.86 -15.01 -19.42
N LYS A 36 11.12 -15.40 -19.36
CA LYS A 36 12.15 -14.73 -18.58
C LYS A 36 12.44 -13.37 -19.20
N THR A 37 11.76 -12.35 -18.78
CA THR A 37 12.14 -10.96 -19.05
C THR A 37 13.36 -10.67 -18.17
N GLN A 38 14.52 -10.62 -18.79
CA GLN A 38 15.79 -10.34 -18.11
C GLN A 38 15.73 -8.93 -17.51
N GLY A 39 15.86 -8.82 -16.18
CA GLY A 39 16.30 -7.58 -15.51
C GLY A 39 15.28 -6.79 -14.72
N VAL A 40 14.03 -7.25 -14.57
CA VAL A 40 13.08 -6.67 -13.61
C VAL A 40 12.89 -7.68 -12.47
N ALA A 41 12.92 -7.24 -11.22
CA ALA A 41 12.59 -8.07 -10.07
C ALA A 41 11.36 -8.89 -10.41
N GLU A 42 11.48 -10.23 -10.36
CA GLU A 42 10.43 -11.19 -10.78
C GLU A 42 9.08 -10.72 -10.27
N ASN A 43 8.19 -10.43 -11.18
CA ASN A 43 6.92 -9.73 -11.09
C ASN A 43 6.25 -9.84 -9.72
N MET A 44 6.54 -8.86 -8.85
CA MET A 44 5.80 -8.73 -7.58
C MET A 44 4.32 -8.38 -7.81
N VAL A 45 3.95 -8.07 -9.05
CA VAL A 45 2.62 -7.60 -9.44
C VAL A 45 2.26 -8.20 -10.79
N SER A 46 1.11 -8.87 -10.86
CA SER A 46 0.51 -9.36 -12.11
C SER A 46 -0.93 -8.93 -12.17
N MET A 47 -1.34 -8.32 -13.28
CA MET A 47 -2.69 -7.79 -13.50
C MET A 47 -3.32 -8.50 -14.69
N TYR A 48 -4.56 -8.93 -14.54
CA TYR A 48 -5.28 -9.65 -15.58
C TYR A 48 -6.58 -8.94 -15.94
N ASP A 49 -6.90 -8.98 -17.23
CA ASP A 49 -8.15 -8.53 -17.80
C ASP A 49 -8.80 -9.73 -18.50
N ASP A 50 -9.88 -10.24 -17.94
CA ASP A 50 -10.56 -11.45 -18.42
C ASP A 50 -9.60 -12.64 -18.71
N GLY A 51 -8.57 -12.79 -17.84
CA GLY A 51 -7.56 -13.85 -17.92
C GLY A 51 -6.35 -13.53 -18.81
N GLU A 52 -6.33 -12.40 -19.49
CA GLU A 52 -5.17 -11.91 -20.25
C GLU A 52 -4.25 -11.07 -19.35
N ASP A 53 -2.93 -11.32 -19.38
CA ASP A 53 -1.96 -10.55 -18.61
C ASP A 53 -1.74 -9.18 -19.26
N VAL A 54 -2.19 -8.13 -18.59
CA VAL A 54 -2.07 -6.73 -19.02
C VAL A 54 -1.07 -5.93 -18.19
N THR A 55 -0.27 -6.60 -17.39
CA THR A 55 0.66 -5.98 -16.43
C THR A 55 1.62 -4.99 -17.10
N GLU A 56 2.24 -5.41 -18.20
CA GLU A 56 3.20 -4.59 -18.92
C GLU A 56 2.52 -3.37 -19.55
N ASP A 57 1.37 -3.56 -20.16
CA ASP A 57 0.60 -2.48 -20.79
C ASP A 57 0.19 -1.40 -19.78
N VAL A 58 -0.21 -1.81 -18.58
CA VAL A 58 -0.61 -0.90 -17.51
C VAL A 58 0.61 -0.17 -16.91
N LEU A 59 1.71 -0.88 -16.65
CA LEU A 59 2.85 -0.31 -15.90
C LEU A 59 3.87 0.41 -16.78
N THR A 60 4.04 0.02 -18.05
CA THR A 60 5.03 0.61 -18.96
C THR A 60 4.43 1.64 -19.91
N GLY A 61 3.12 1.84 -19.88
CA GLY A 61 2.46 2.95 -20.57
C GLY A 61 3.14 4.27 -20.18
N LYS A 62 3.47 5.09 -21.19
CA LYS A 62 4.13 6.39 -20.96
C LYS A 62 3.22 7.27 -20.11
N GLY A 63 3.59 7.51 -18.87
CA GLY A 63 2.88 8.42 -17.99
C GLY A 63 2.66 7.89 -16.58
N GLN A 64 1.73 8.55 -15.90
CA GLN A 64 1.32 8.16 -14.56
C GLN A 64 0.11 7.21 -14.62
N VAL A 65 0.09 6.25 -13.71
CA VAL A 65 -1.02 5.34 -13.50
C VAL A 65 -1.49 5.45 -12.05
N LEU A 66 -2.78 5.66 -11.87
CA LEU A 66 -3.44 5.62 -10.56
C LEU A 66 -4.10 4.26 -10.38
N MET A 67 -3.59 3.48 -9.48
CA MET A 67 -4.15 2.17 -9.13
C MET A 67 -5.00 2.29 -7.85
N LEU A 68 -6.25 1.87 -7.93
CA LEU A 68 -7.16 1.72 -6.81
C LEU A 68 -7.15 0.24 -6.40
N LEU A 69 -6.65 -0.07 -5.22
CA LEU A 69 -6.54 -1.44 -4.74
C LEU A 69 -7.69 -1.73 -3.77
N PHE A 70 -8.43 -2.80 -4.07
CA PHE A 70 -9.56 -3.29 -3.29
C PHE A 70 -9.27 -4.70 -2.76
N PRO A 71 -8.51 -4.85 -1.67
CA PRO A 71 -8.19 -6.17 -1.11
C PRO A 71 -9.42 -6.98 -0.65
N ASP A 72 -10.49 -6.29 -0.28
CA ASP A 72 -11.76 -6.89 0.12
C ASP A 72 -12.89 -6.02 -0.41
N LEU A 73 -13.26 -6.24 -1.68
CA LEU A 73 -14.22 -5.40 -2.39
C LEU A 73 -15.59 -5.33 -1.69
N PRO A 74 -16.17 -6.45 -1.19
CA PRO A 74 -17.46 -6.42 -0.48
C PRO A 74 -17.46 -5.62 0.82
N LYS A 75 -16.30 -5.38 1.42
CA LYS A 75 -16.17 -4.61 2.67
C LYS A 75 -15.79 -3.15 2.46
N VAL A 76 -15.74 -2.68 1.23
CA VAL A 76 -15.51 -1.27 0.96
C VAL A 76 -16.73 -0.47 1.41
N ASP A 77 -16.48 0.60 2.16
CA ASP A 77 -17.58 1.51 2.56
C ASP A 77 -18.14 2.22 1.33
N ILE A 78 -19.45 2.04 1.09
CA ILE A 78 -20.16 2.65 -0.03
C ILE A 78 -20.06 4.18 0.00
N ALA A 79 -19.91 4.78 1.18
CA ALA A 79 -19.70 6.22 1.30
C ALA A 79 -18.46 6.74 0.53
N TYR A 80 -17.50 5.86 0.23
CA TYR A 80 -16.31 6.23 -0.54
C TYR A 80 -16.55 6.33 -2.05
N THR A 81 -17.64 5.75 -2.58
CA THR A 81 -17.88 5.66 -4.04
C THR A 81 -17.83 7.02 -4.74
N PHE A 82 -18.49 8.01 -4.18
CA PHE A 82 -18.50 9.37 -4.73
C PHE A 82 -17.07 9.96 -4.77
N GLY A 83 -16.34 9.89 -3.67
CA GLY A 83 -14.99 10.44 -3.60
C GLY A 83 -13.98 9.68 -4.47
N ILE A 84 -14.16 8.35 -4.62
CA ILE A 84 -13.34 7.53 -5.53
C ILE A 84 -13.57 8.00 -6.97
N ASN A 85 -14.82 8.15 -7.41
CA ASN A 85 -15.14 8.59 -8.76
C ASN A 85 -14.63 10.01 -9.02
N GLU A 86 -14.75 10.93 -8.04
CA GLU A 86 -14.20 12.28 -8.12
C GLU A 86 -12.67 12.28 -8.30
N LEU A 87 -11.96 11.42 -7.54
CA LEU A 87 -10.52 11.25 -7.68
C LEU A 87 -10.14 10.71 -9.07
N CYS A 88 -10.89 9.71 -9.56
CA CYS A 88 -10.67 9.11 -10.89
C CYS A 88 -10.88 10.12 -12.02
N GLU A 89 -11.96 10.91 -11.95
CA GLU A 89 -12.21 11.97 -12.92
C GLU A 89 -11.11 13.03 -12.92
N ASN A 90 -10.65 13.45 -11.73
CA ASN A 90 -9.58 14.42 -11.61
C ASN A 90 -8.26 13.87 -12.14
N ALA A 91 -7.94 12.60 -11.91
CA ALA A 91 -6.76 11.94 -12.46
C ALA A 91 -6.85 11.86 -13.99
N THR A 92 -7.98 11.42 -14.53
CA THR A 92 -8.20 11.33 -15.99
C THR A 92 -8.10 12.68 -16.67
N LYS A 93 -8.64 13.76 -16.07
CA LYS A 93 -8.50 15.14 -16.58
C LYS A 93 -7.03 15.60 -16.61
N GLN A 94 -6.17 15.03 -15.79
CA GLN A 94 -4.72 15.29 -15.76
C GLN A 94 -3.92 14.35 -16.68
N GLY A 95 -4.61 13.52 -17.47
CA GLY A 95 -3.96 12.56 -18.41
C GLY A 95 -3.39 11.32 -17.73
N VAL A 96 -3.83 11.01 -16.50
CA VAL A 96 -3.42 9.84 -15.73
C VAL A 96 -4.34 8.67 -16.04
N THR A 97 -3.78 7.51 -16.36
CA THR A 97 -4.53 6.27 -16.52
C THR A 97 -5.02 5.76 -15.16
N VAL A 98 -6.30 5.37 -15.05
CA VAL A 98 -6.87 4.88 -13.80
C VAL A 98 -7.34 3.45 -13.95
N VAL A 99 -6.94 2.56 -13.04
CA VAL A 99 -7.36 1.16 -12.98
C VAL A 99 -7.74 0.76 -11.56
N GLY A 100 -8.78 -0.06 -11.43
CA GLY A 100 -9.13 -0.73 -10.18
C GLY A 100 -8.53 -2.15 -10.16
N LEU A 101 -8.03 -2.61 -9.03
CA LEU A 101 -7.41 -3.91 -8.84
C LEU A 101 -8.08 -4.66 -7.69
N THR A 102 -8.54 -5.88 -7.94
CA THR A 102 -9.22 -6.71 -6.96
C THR A 102 -9.00 -8.19 -7.20
N SER A 103 -9.13 -8.99 -6.14
CA SER A 103 -9.22 -10.45 -6.22
C SER A 103 -10.66 -10.96 -6.10
N ALA A 104 -11.63 -10.05 -6.14
CA ALA A 104 -13.05 -10.36 -5.98
C ALA A 104 -13.57 -11.20 -7.16
N THR A 105 -14.61 -11.99 -6.88
CA THR A 105 -15.31 -12.79 -7.88
C THR A 105 -16.05 -11.92 -8.89
N THR A 106 -16.40 -12.49 -10.04
CA THR A 106 -17.17 -11.78 -11.08
C THR A 106 -18.48 -11.21 -10.52
N ALA A 107 -19.21 -11.97 -9.69
CA ALA A 107 -20.45 -11.51 -9.09
C ALA A 107 -20.26 -10.32 -8.14
N GLU A 108 -19.18 -10.30 -7.37
CA GLU A 108 -18.84 -9.17 -6.48
C GLU A 108 -18.42 -7.93 -7.28
N LYS A 109 -17.68 -8.12 -8.39
CA LYS A 109 -17.35 -7.03 -9.32
C LYS A 109 -18.59 -6.43 -9.98
N GLU A 110 -19.53 -7.26 -10.43
CA GLU A 110 -20.79 -6.82 -11.00
C GLU A 110 -21.61 -6.03 -9.98
N GLN A 111 -21.77 -6.54 -8.75
CA GLN A 111 -22.46 -5.84 -7.68
C GLN A 111 -21.79 -4.49 -7.36
N TRP A 112 -20.47 -4.43 -7.33
CA TRP A 112 -19.75 -3.18 -7.13
C TRP A 112 -20.00 -2.18 -8.27
N ASN A 113 -19.97 -2.64 -9.51
CA ASN A 113 -20.22 -1.80 -10.67
C ASN A 113 -21.61 -1.19 -10.67
N ASP A 114 -22.62 -1.97 -10.26
CA ASP A 114 -24.02 -1.51 -10.16
C ASP A 114 -24.19 -0.41 -9.10
N ILE A 115 -23.46 -0.52 -7.98
CA ILE A 115 -23.58 0.41 -6.87
C ILE A 115 -22.72 1.65 -7.09
N SER A 116 -21.47 1.47 -7.54
CA SER A 116 -20.47 2.54 -7.58
C SER A 116 -20.42 3.27 -8.91
N MET A 117 -20.93 2.67 -9.99
CA MET A 117 -20.83 3.20 -11.36
C MET A 117 -19.40 3.72 -11.65
N PRO A 118 -18.38 2.86 -11.58
CA PRO A 118 -16.99 3.29 -11.57
C PRO A 118 -16.57 3.92 -12.90
N ALA A 119 -15.85 5.02 -12.84
CA ALA A 119 -15.24 5.68 -14.00
C ALA A 119 -13.88 5.05 -14.40
N TYR A 120 -13.62 3.82 -13.99
CA TYR A 120 -12.35 3.11 -14.23
C TYR A 120 -12.61 1.62 -14.51
N LYS A 121 -11.67 0.99 -15.20
CA LYS A 121 -11.73 -0.45 -15.46
C LYS A 121 -11.27 -1.24 -14.24
N MET A 122 -12.00 -2.31 -13.90
CA MET A 122 -11.63 -3.24 -12.83
C MET A 122 -10.82 -4.39 -13.43
N LEU A 123 -9.60 -4.58 -12.97
CA LEU A 123 -8.70 -5.67 -13.35
C LEU A 123 -8.55 -6.66 -12.18
N GLU A 124 -8.09 -7.85 -12.51
CA GLU A 124 -7.84 -8.90 -11.52
C GLU A 124 -6.39 -8.88 -11.05
N MET A 125 -6.20 -9.08 -9.76
CA MET A 125 -4.90 -9.25 -9.14
C MET A 125 -4.99 -10.30 -8.03
N ASP A 126 -3.93 -11.07 -7.83
CA ASP A 126 -3.87 -12.05 -6.74
C ASP A 126 -4.03 -11.37 -5.36
N ASP A 127 -4.79 -12.02 -4.47
CA ASP A 127 -5.10 -11.51 -3.12
C ASP A 127 -3.84 -11.26 -2.29
N SER A 128 -2.83 -12.12 -2.40
CA SER A 128 -1.58 -11.96 -1.66
C SER A 128 -0.77 -10.76 -2.18
N GLN A 129 -0.77 -10.52 -3.48
CA GLN A 129 -0.13 -9.36 -4.10
C GLN A 129 -0.84 -8.07 -3.71
N LEU A 130 -2.19 -8.04 -3.73
CA LEU A 130 -2.99 -6.90 -3.27
C LEU A 130 -2.65 -6.53 -1.83
N LYS A 131 -2.68 -7.49 -0.91
CA LYS A 131 -2.41 -7.29 0.51
C LYS A 131 -0.96 -6.88 0.81
N MET A 132 -0.02 -7.26 -0.05
CA MET A 132 1.37 -6.83 0.07
C MET A 132 1.56 -5.35 -0.27
N ILE A 133 0.79 -4.82 -1.22
CA ILE A 133 0.91 -3.44 -1.68
C ILE A 133 -0.03 -2.52 -0.89
N ALA A 134 -1.29 -2.92 -0.72
CA ALA A 134 -2.33 -2.13 -0.08
C ALA A 134 -2.17 -2.11 1.44
N ARG A 135 -2.31 -0.93 2.04
CA ARG A 135 -2.36 -0.75 3.51
C ARG A 135 -3.74 -0.28 3.98
N GLY A 136 -4.77 -0.51 3.19
CA GLY A 136 -6.14 -0.12 3.48
C GLY A 136 -7.09 -0.68 2.45
N ASN A 137 -8.40 -0.54 2.69
CA ASN A 137 -9.45 -0.99 1.79
C ASN A 137 -10.49 0.13 1.62
N PRO A 138 -10.47 0.88 0.51
CA PRO A 138 -9.49 0.81 -0.59
C PRO A 138 -8.18 1.54 -0.29
N ALA A 139 -7.12 1.15 -1.03
CA ALA A 139 -5.86 1.88 -1.09
C ALA A 139 -5.67 2.52 -2.47
N VAL A 140 -4.92 3.60 -2.50
CA VAL A 140 -4.58 4.36 -3.72
C VAL A 140 -3.07 4.35 -3.89
N VAL A 141 -2.61 4.00 -5.07
CA VAL A 141 -1.19 3.94 -5.43
C VAL A 141 -0.96 4.68 -6.72
N CYS A 142 -0.06 5.63 -6.73
CA CYS A 142 0.38 6.31 -7.94
C CYS A 142 1.70 5.72 -8.41
N VAL A 143 1.73 5.29 -9.66
CA VAL A 143 2.90 4.74 -10.33
C VAL A 143 3.28 5.64 -11.48
N SER A 144 4.56 5.85 -11.71
CA SER A 144 5.08 6.53 -12.90
C SER A 144 6.27 5.72 -13.42
N ASP A 145 6.22 5.36 -14.68
CA ASP A 145 7.26 4.58 -15.34
C ASP A 145 7.62 3.28 -14.57
N GLY A 146 6.60 2.56 -14.08
CA GLY A 146 6.76 1.34 -13.31
C GLY A 146 7.24 1.52 -11.86
N VAL A 147 7.44 2.78 -11.40
CA VAL A 147 7.91 3.08 -10.04
C VAL A 147 6.79 3.69 -9.20
N ILE A 148 6.55 3.12 -8.03
CA ILE A 148 5.59 3.69 -7.07
C ILE A 148 6.11 5.05 -6.59
N LYS A 149 5.36 6.12 -6.88
CA LYS A 149 5.64 7.47 -6.39
C LYS A 149 5.15 7.65 -4.96
N TRP A 150 3.90 7.32 -4.73
CA TRP A 150 3.29 7.37 -3.40
C TRP A 150 2.15 6.35 -3.29
N LYS A 151 1.78 6.04 -2.05
CA LYS A 151 0.62 5.20 -1.73
C LYS A 151 -0.08 5.71 -0.48
N ARG A 152 -1.42 5.68 -0.49
CA ARG A 152 -2.27 6.12 0.62
C ARG A 152 -3.48 5.20 0.79
N THR A 153 -4.02 5.14 2.00
CA THR A 153 -5.38 4.63 2.22
C THR A 153 -6.37 5.68 1.74
N PHE A 154 -7.40 5.31 1.00
CA PHE A 154 -8.39 6.26 0.46
C PHE A 154 -9.01 7.12 1.56
N GLY A 155 -9.40 6.54 2.70
CA GLY A 155 -9.97 7.27 3.84
C GLY A 155 -9.04 8.34 4.46
N SER A 156 -7.76 8.38 4.09
CA SER A 156 -6.82 9.44 4.50
C SER A 156 -6.77 10.63 3.54
N ILE A 157 -7.48 10.55 2.41
CA ILE A 157 -7.56 11.61 1.41
C ILE A 157 -8.74 12.49 1.75
N SER A 158 -8.49 13.79 1.93
CA SER A 158 -9.55 14.75 2.23
C SER A 158 -10.35 15.09 0.97
N GLN A 159 -11.68 14.96 1.02
CA GLN A 159 -12.55 15.43 -0.06
C GLN A 159 -12.34 16.92 -0.35
N GLN A 160 -12.11 17.74 0.69
CA GLN A 160 -11.85 19.18 0.51
C GLN A 160 -10.56 19.45 -0.27
N GLU A 161 -9.57 18.55 -0.20
CA GLU A 161 -8.35 18.67 -1.01
C GLU A 161 -8.63 18.35 -2.47
N MET A 162 -9.41 17.31 -2.76
CA MET A 162 -9.77 16.91 -4.12
C MET A 162 -10.64 17.95 -4.84
N GLN A 163 -11.48 18.69 -4.10
CA GLN A 163 -12.38 19.73 -4.63
C GLN A 163 -11.70 21.07 -4.91
N LYS A 164 -10.44 21.24 -4.54
CA LYS A 164 -9.70 22.46 -4.88
C LYS A 164 -9.54 22.58 -6.39
N ARG A 165 -9.82 23.76 -6.93
CA ARG A 165 -9.69 24.06 -8.37
C ARG A 165 -8.27 23.85 -8.91
N SER A 166 -7.26 23.90 -8.04
CA SER A 166 -5.85 23.70 -8.34
C SER A 166 -5.34 22.31 -7.93
N PHE A 167 -6.24 21.37 -7.64
CA PHE A 167 -5.85 20.03 -7.21
C PHE A 167 -5.02 19.31 -8.27
N ARG A 168 -3.87 18.82 -7.85
CA ARG A 168 -3.01 17.93 -8.64
C ARG A 168 -2.85 16.61 -7.93
N LEU A 169 -2.73 15.53 -8.71
CA LEU A 169 -2.54 14.21 -8.14
C LEU A 169 -1.26 14.11 -7.30
N ASP A 170 -0.22 14.84 -7.69
CA ASP A 170 1.04 14.93 -6.96
C ASP A 170 0.90 15.60 -5.58
N ASP A 171 -0.16 16.39 -5.34
CA ASP A 171 -0.44 16.99 -4.02
C ASP A 171 -0.78 15.92 -2.97
N LEU A 172 -1.16 14.71 -3.41
CA LEU A 172 -1.39 13.56 -2.53
C LEU A 172 -0.10 12.88 -2.07
N ASP A 173 1.06 13.24 -2.62
CA ASP A 173 2.35 12.74 -2.16
C ASP A 173 2.73 13.37 -0.81
N ASN A 174 2.53 12.61 0.26
CA ASN A 174 2.88 13.02 1.62
C ASN A 174 4.35 12.73 1.99
N SER A 175 5.18 12.29 1.07
CA SER A 175 6.56 11.92 1.36
C SER A 175 7.39 13.09 1.92
N GLY A 176 7.02 14.31 1.56
CA GLY A 176 7.63 15.55 2.05
C GLY A 176 7.11 16.05 3.41
N TRP A 177 5.93 15.61 3.86
CA TRP A 177 5.28 16.15 5.07
C TRP A 177 5.82 15.58 6.39
N ALA A 178 6.42 14.40 6.35
CA ALA A 178 6.97 13.78 7.57
C ALA A 178 8.18 14.54 8.15
N LYS A 179 8.98 15.22 7.34
CA LYS A 179 10.18 15.93 7.78
C LYS A 179 9.90 17.20 8.58
N PRO A 180 9.04 18.15 8.11
CA PRO A 180 8.72 19.34 8.92
C PRO A 180 7.95 18.98 10.18
N MET A 181 7.01 18.03 10.13
CA MET A 181 6.24 17.60 11.31
C MET A 181 7.11 16.98 12.39
N LEU A 182 8.16 16.23 12.03
CA LEU A 182 9.15 15.69 12.97
C LEU A 182 9.98 16.81 13.63
N GLY A 183 10.34 17.85 12.86
CA GLY A 183 11.03 19.04 13.34
C GLY A 183 10.21 19.82 14.35
N ASP A 184 8.94 20.05 14.09
CA ASP A 184 8.01 20.75 14.96
C ASP A 184 7.74 19.98 16.27
N MET A 185 7.59 18.65 16.19
CA MET A 185 7.47 17.77 17.36
C MET A 185 8.73 17.81 18.21
N LEU A 186 9.91 17.79 17.60
CA LEU A 186 11.20 17.82 18.30
C LEU A 186 11.41 19.17 19.00
N LEU A 187 11.06 20.27 18.33
CA LEU A 187 11.06 21.63 18.89
C LEU A 187 10.10 21.75 20.07
N GLY A 188 8.89 21.21 19.94
CA GLY A 188 7.91 21.17 21.03
C GLY A 188 8.43 20.39 22.24
N TYR A 189 9.02 19.22 22.02
CA TYR A 189 9.62 18.40 23.08
C TYR A 189 10.79 19.11 23.77
N LEU A 190 11.69 19.74 23.02
CA LEU A 190 12.78 20.53 23.56
C LEU A 190 12.27 21.73 24.38
N GLY A 191 11.19 22.38 23.91
CA GLY A 191 10.54 23.47 24.66
C GLY A 191 10.01 23.02 26.01
N VAL A 192 9.32 21.89 26.08
CA VAL A 192 8.82 21.31 27.33
C VAL A 192 9.98 20.95 28.29
N LEU A 193 11.05 20.33 27.78
CA LEU A 193 12.24 20.02 28.54
C LEU A 193 12.89 21.27 29.15
N LEU A 194 12.98 22.35 28.36
CA LEU A 194 13.56 23.61 28.80
C LEU A 194 12.72 24.24 29.93
N VAL A 195 11.41 24.24 29.80
CA VAL A 195 10.48 24.70 30.84
C VAL A 195 10.68 23.89 32.15
N LEU A 196 10.75 22.57 32.06
CA LEU A 196 10.97 21.67 33.19
C LEU A 196 12.33 21.96 33.89
N LEU A 197 13.38 22.21 33.12
CA LEU A 197 14.70 22.58 33.63
C LEU A 197 14.64 23.92 34.40
N VAL A 198 13.96 24.93 33.84
CA VAL A 198 13.80 26.24 34.49
C VAL A 198 13.01 26.09 35.82
N VAL A 199 11.89 25.36 35.79
CA VAL A 199 11.07 25.10 36.99
C VAL A 199 11.89 24.37 38.06
N ASN A 200 12.63 23.35 37.68
CA ASN A 200 13.49 22.62 38.61
C ASN A 200 14.59 23.53 39.22
N ARG A 201 15.20 24.35 38.36
CA ARG A 201 16.24 25.31 38.83
C ARG A 201 15.67 26.35 39.82
N THR A 202 14.52 26.94 39.52
CA THR A 202 13.85 27.91 40.41
C THR A 202 13.41 27.25 41.71
N HIS A 203 12.88 26.04 41.68
CA HIS A 203 12.52 25.30 42.89
C HIS A 203 13.72 25.03 43.81
N ILE A 204 14.87 24.67 43.23
CA ILE A 204 16.13 24.48 43.98
C ILE A 204 16.58 25.79 44.63
N VAL A 205 16.58 26.91 43.88
CA VAL A 205 17.00 28.23 44.36
C VAL A 205 16.08 28.70 45.50
N VAL A 206 14.76 28.58 45.37
CA VAL A 206 13.79 28.94 46.38
C VAL A 206 14.00 28.10 47.67
N LYS A 207 14.21 26.79 47.51
CA LYS A 207 14.45 25.88 48.64
C LYS A 207 15.73 26.24 49.40
N PHE A 208 16.77 26.64 48.69
CA PHE A 208 18.05 27.06 49.30
C PHE A 208 17.92 28.42 49.99
N SER A 209 17.21 29.40 49.42
CA SER A 209 16.93 30.71 49.99
C SER A 209 16.12 30.59 51.27
N LEU A 210 15.06 29.78 51.27
CA LEU A 210 14.24 29.55 52.49
C LEU A 210 15.04 28.87 53.58
N LYS A 211 15.94 27.96 53.26
CA LYS A 211 16.82 27.30 54.25
C LYS A 211 17.83 28.27 54.84
N SER A 212 18.36 29.23 54.09
CA SER A 212 19.26 30.29 54.57
C SER A 212 18.56 31.28 55.50
N LEU A 213 17.33 31.68 55.17
CA LEU A 213 16.51 32.56 56.02
C LEU A 213 16.14 31.90 57.38
N ARG A 214 15.77 30.60 57.35
CA ARG A 214 15.52 29.84 58.58
C ARG A 214 16.78 29.77 59.53
N ARG A 215 17.98 29.62 58.91
CA ARG A 215 19.23 29.60 59.70
C ARG A 215 19.58 30.94 60.32
N LYS A 216 19.24 32.07 59.65
CA LYS A 216 19.44 33.41 60.23
C LYS A 216 18.49 33.65 61.39
N ARG A 217 17.23 33.31 61.33
CA ARG A 217 16.21 33.48 62.38
C ARG A 217 16.48 32.64 63.62
N ASN A 218 17.18 31.53 63.54
CA ASN A 218 17.52 30.69 64.70
C ASN A 218 18.85 31.07 65.35
N LYS A 219 19.52 32.17 64.92
CA LYS A 219 20.76 32.69 65.54
C LYS A 219 20.56 34.02 66.25
N GLU A 220 19.36 34.58 66.15
CA GLU A 220 18.86 35.70 66.99
C GLU A 220 18.06 35.14 68.19
#